data_891a14d0e7c23a3dcee98a84b3253ab8
#
_entry.id   891a14d0e7c23a3dcee98a84b3253ab8
#
_cell.length_a   1.000
_cell.length_b   1.000
_cell.length_c   1.000
_cell.angle_alpha   90.00
_cell.angle_beta   90.00
_cell.angle_gamma   90.00
#
_symmetry.space_group_name_H-M   'P 1'
#
loop_
_entity.id
_entity.type
_entity.pdbx_description
1 polymer ?
#
loop_
_entity_poly.entity_id
_entity_poly.type
_entity_poly.pdbx_seq_one_letter_code
_entity_poly.pdbx_strand_id
1 'polypeptide(L)'
;STRTLIKHIIDPDIEAVTADTDVEDVVKLMKKYDAVVLPVVDENQKLIGRITFDDVMDVMEEKASEDYQLASGISEDVDASDSPMVQVRARLPWLLIGLAGGLLSSQIIAEYEDVLKIDPTMAFFMPLIAATAGNVGVQSSAIVVQGLAGGTMDGVDLFSRLWRELRVAFVSAVVCSLLIFAVNFALQESQALSYTVSIALFSVIITASLFGTLIPLLLIRLDIDPALATGPFV
;
A
#
# COMPACT_ATOMS: atom_id res chain seq x y z
N SER A 1 -0.83 51.98 -20.28
CA SER A 1 -0.42 52.43 -21.63
C SER A 1 -0.77 51.36 -22.64
N THR A 2 -1.51 51.64 -23.68
CA THR A 2 -1.96 50.72 -24.74
C THR A 2 -0.85 50.22 -25.68
N ARG A 3 0.42 50.50 -25.39
CA ARG A 3 1.59 50.13 -26.20
C ARG A 3 2.70 49.43 -25.40
N THR A 4 2.39 48.80 -24.29
CA THR A 4 3.36 47.99 -23.56
C THR A 4 3.64 46.71 -24.37
N LEU A 5 4.91 46.47 -24.72
CA LEU A 5 5.29 45.26 -25.45
C LEU A 5 5.17 44.04 -24.52
N ILE A 6 4.71 42.93 -25.04
CA ILE A 6 4.54 41.66 -24.29
C ILE A 6 5.83 41.26 -23.58
N LYS A 7 7.00 41.49 -24.19
CA LYS A 7 8.32 41.22 -23.59
C LYS A 7 8.62 41.95 -22.28
N HIS A 8 7.84 43.00 -21.93
CA HIS A 8 7.97 43.72 -20.66
C HIS A 8 6.98 43.28 -19.60
N ILE A 9 6.11 42.32 -19.94
CA ILE A 9 5.05 41.80 -19.08
C ILE A 9 5.28 40.31 -18.83
N ILE A 10 6.05 39.64 -19.71
CA ILE A 10 6.35 38.21 -19.59
C ILE A 10 7.31 37.96 -18.42
N ASP A 11 7.04 36.97 -17.64
CA ASP A 11 7.98 36.47 -16.67
C ASP A 11 9.04 35.63 -17.44
N PRO A 12 10.32 36.00 -17.42
CA PRO A 12 11.36 35.24 -18.13
C PRO A 12 11.69 33.90 -17.47
N ASP A 13 11.27 33.70 -16.22
CA ASP A 13 11.60 32.53 -15.42
C ASP A 13 10.43 31.50 -15.39
N ILE A 14 9.60 31.46 -16.45
CA ILE A 14 8.54 30.48 -16.58
C ILE A 14 9.17 29.07 -16.76
N GLU A 15 8.95 28.21 -15.80
CA GLU A 15 9.29 26.80 -15.94
C GLU A 15 8.44 26.12 -17.02
N ALA A 16 9.08 25.32 -17.85
CA ALA A 16 8.43 24.54 -18.90
C ALA A 16 8.62 23.04 -18.62
N VAL A 17 7.67 22.23 -19.06
CA VAL A 17 7.75 20.77 -18.98
C VAL A 17 7.85 20.18 -20.38
N THR A 18 8.38 18.97 -20.49
CA THR A 18 8.40 18.21 -21.74
C THR A 18 7.19 17.25 -21.81
N ALA A 19 6.90 16.72 -22.98
CA ALA A 19 5.81 15.75 -23.15
C ALA A 19 6.03 14.46 -22.37
N ASP A 20 7.28 14.11 -22.03
CA ASP A 20 7.66 12.90 -21.29
C ASP A 20 7.79 13.16 -19.77
N THR A 21 7.48 14.39 -19.30
CA THR A 21 7.53 14.71 -17.87
C THR A 21 6.40 13.98 -17.15
N ASP A 22 6.72 13.28 -16.06
CA ASP A 22 5.73 12.60 -15.24
C ASP A 22 4.72 13.59 -14.65
N VAL A 23 3.45 13.20 -14.63
CA VAL A 23 2.35 14.04 -14.15
C VAL A 23 2.55 14.46 -12.70
N GLU A 24 3.11 13.60 -11.86
CA GLU A 24 3.41 13.95 -10.46
C GLU A 24 4.43 15.08 -10.35
N ASP A 25 5.42 15.11 -11.23
CA ASP A 25 6.40 16.19 -11.27
C ASP A 25 5.81 17.49 -11.83
N VAL A 26 4.88 17.39 -12.78
CA VAL A 26 4.08 18.54 -13.23
C VAL A 26 3.28 19.13 -12.07
N VAL A 27 2.62 18.28 -11.26
CA VAL A 27 1.90 18.73 -10.04
C VAL A 27 2.83 19.45 -9.07
N LYS A 28 4.02 18.89 -8.82
CA LYS A 28 5.02 19.50 -7.92
C LYS A 28 5.45 20.87 -8.41
N LEU A 29 5.69 21.02 -9.74
CA LEU A 29 6.03 22.29 -10.35
C LEU A 29 4.88 23.28 -10.26
N MET A 30 3.65 22.89 -10.59
CA MET A 30 2.48 23.75 -10.48
C MET A 30 2.28 24.26 -9.05
N LYS A 31 2.41 23.38 -8.05
CA LYS A 31 2.34 23.75 -6.62
C LYS A 31 3.47 24.67 -6.19
N LYS A 32 4.69 24.42 -6.66
CA LYS A 32 5.88 25.22 -6.31
C LYS A 32 5.80 26.65 -6.80
N TYR A 33 5.26 26.83 -8.00
CA TYR A 33 5.20 28.15 -8.67
C TYR A 33 3.79 28.78 -8.65
N ASP A 34 2.83 28.15 -7.96
CA ASP A 34 1.41 28.56 -7.95
C ASP A 34 0.85 28.75 -9.37
N ALA A 35 1.27 27.87 -10.28
CA ALA A 35 0.96 27.94 -11.70
C ALA A 35 -0.34 27.20 -12.02
N VAL A 36 -1.25 27.86 -12.74
CA VAL A 36 -2.51 27.27 -13.24
C VAL A 36 -2.34 26.65 -14.63
N VAL A 37 -1.23 26.98 -15.31
CA VAL A 37 -0.90 26.54 -16.66
C VAL A 37 0.62 26.47 -16.76
N LEU A 38 1.15 25.40 -17.35
CA LEU A 38 2.56 25.28 -17.73
C LEU A 38 2.70 25.11 -19.24
N PRO A 39 3.72 25.74 -19.86
CA PRO A 39 4.04 25.46 -21.26
C PRO A 39 4.68 24.09 -21.40
N VAL A 40 4.32 23.37 -22.47
CA VAL A 40 4.95 22.12 -22.86
C VAL A 40 5.84 22.38 -24.05
N VAL A 41 7.12 21.95 -23.94
CA VAL A 41 8.14 22.19 -24.96
C VAL A 41 8.70 20.86 -25.50
N ASP A 42 9.24 20.93 -26.72
CA ASP A 42 10.01 19.83 -27.32
C ASP A 42 11.48 19.86 -26.86
N GLU A 43 12.28 18.89 -27.34
CA GLU A 43 13.73 18.81 -27.07
C GLU A 43 14.51 20.06 -27.50
N ASN A 44 13.97 20.85 -28.44
CA ASN A 44 14.57 22.09 -28.94
C ASN A 44 14.05 23.33 -28.21
N GLN A 45 13.37 23.15 -27.08
CA GLN A 45 12.74 24.24 -26.29
C GLN A 45 11.66 25.02 -27.06
N LYS A 46 11.05 24.40 -28.08
CA LYS A 46 9.97 25.01 -28.85
C LYS A 46 8.63 24.61 -28.22
N LEU A 47 7.77 25.59 -28.03
CA LEU A 47 6.44 25.39 -27.49
C LEU A 47 5.60 24.47 -28.40
N ILE A 48 5.16 23.33 -27.87
CA ILE A 48 4.32 22.35 -28.55
C ILE A 48 2.90 22.31 -27.98
N GLY A 49 2.71 22.79 -26.75
CA GLY A 49 1.40 22.79 -26.11
C GLY A 49 1.40 23.51 -24.76
N ARG A 50 0.34 23.28 -24.05
CA ARG A 50 0.19 23.71 -22.66
C ARG A 50 -0.52 22.60 -21.88
N ILE A 51 -0.24 22.53 -20.59
CA ILE A 51 -0.98 21.69 -19.66
C ILE A 51 -1.60 22.59 -18.60
N THR A 52 -2.87 22.39 -18.30
CA THR A 52 -3.60 23.18 -17.31
C THR A 52 -3.76 22.40 -16.02
N PHE A 53 -4.05 23.09 -14.92
CA PHE A 53 -4.18 22.49 -13.61
C PHE A 53 -5.37 21.50 -13.57
N ASP A 54 -6.45 21.79 -14.25
CA ASP A 54 -7.61 20.93 -14.39
C ASP A 54 -7.27 19.62 -15.13
N ASP A 55 -6.56 19.69 -16.28
CA ASP A 55 -6.10 18.48 -16.99
C ASP A 55 -5.24 17.58 -16.08
N VAL A 56 -4.37 18.19 -15.30
CA VAL A 56 -3.50 17.46 -14.36
C VAL A 56 -4.29 16.83 -13.21
N MET A 57 -5.31 17.54 -12.70
CA MET A 57 -6.18 17.01 -11.64
C MET A 57 -7.00 15.84 -12.11
N ASP A 58 -7.53 15.86 -13.33
CA ASP A 58 -8.28 14.73 -13.91
C ASP A 58 -7.40 13.47 -14.00
N VAL A 59 -6.16 13.61 -14.49
CA VAL A 59 -5.21 12.48 -14.55
C VAL A 59 -4.82 11.98 -13.16
N MET A 60 -4.67 12.89 -12.18
CA MET A 60 -4.35 12.49 -10.80
C MET A 60 -5.52 11.76 -10.13
N GLU A 61 -6.76 12.12 -10.43
CA GLU A 61 -7.96 11.43 -9.95
C GLU A 61 -8.05 10.03 -10.55
N GLU A 62 -7.83 9.90 -11.87
CA GLU A 62 -7.76 8.62 -12.56
C GLU A 62 -6.69 7.70 -11.95
N LYS A 63 -5.47 8.22 -11.77
CA LYS A 63 -4.35 7.47 -11.16
C LYS A 63 -4.65 7.07 -9.71
N ALA A 64 -5.24 7.97 -8.91
CA ALA A 64 -5.61 7.64 -7.53
C ALA A 64 -6.69 6.55 -7.46
N SER A 65 -7.62 6.52 -8.43
CA SER A 65 -8.61 5.45 -8.58
C SER A 65 -7.96 4.12 -8.94
N GLU A 66 -7.03 4.13 -9.89
CA GLU A 66 -6.26 2.95 -10.29
C GLU A 66 -5.46 2.38 -9.12
N ASP A 67 -4.69 3.23 -8.42
CA ASP A 67 -3.91 2.84 -7.23
C ASP A 67 -4.80 2.22 -6.14
N TYR A 68 -6.00 2.78 -5.93
CA TYR A 68 -6.96 2.25 -4.98
C TYR A 68 -7.47 0.87 -5.41
N GLN A 69 -7.74 0.66 -6.69
CA GLN A 69 -8.17 -0.64 -7.23
C GLN A 69 -7.06 -1.68 -7.10
N LEU A 70 -5.82 -1.34 -7.48
CA LEU A 70 -4.65 -2.20 -7.32
C LEU A 70 -4.44 -2.59 -5.85
N ALA A 71 -4.50 -1.62 -4.93
CA ALA A 71 -4.40 -1.86 -3.50
C ALA A 71 -5.53 -2.73 -2.94
N SER A 72 -6.67 -2.75 -3.63
CA SER A 72 -7.83 -3.61 -3.29
C SER A 72 -7.77 -5.00 -3.95
N GLY A 73 -6.70 -5.32 -4.69
CA GLY A 73 -6.56 -6.59 -5.38
C GLY A 73 -7.37 -6.68 -6.67
N ILE A 74 -7.51 -5.57 -7.38
CA ILE A 74 -8.16 -5.48 -8.69
C ILE A 74 -7.08 -5.11 -9.70
N SER A 75 -6.81 -5.95 -10.69
CA SER A 75 -5.66 -5.85 -11.60
C SER A 75 -5.90 -5.07 -12.88
N GLU A 76 -7.12 -4.68 -13.14
CA GLU A 76 -7.53 -3.89 -14.33
C GLU A 76 -8.50 -2.81 -13.84
N ASP A 77 -8.50 -1.65 -14.50
CA ASP A 77 -9.47 -0.60 -14.22
C ASP A 77 -10.88 -1.09 -14.59
N VAL A 78 -11.77 -1.08 -13.59
CA VAL A 78 -13.15 -1.57 -13.75
C VAL A 78 -14.14 -0.63 -13.08
N ASP A 79 -15.26 -0.45 -13.74
CA ASP A 79 -16.39 0.32 -13.24
C ASP A 79 -17.46 -0.60 -12.64
N ALA A 80 -18.25 -0.08 -11.69
CA ALA A 80 -19.36 -0.83 -11.09
C ALA A 80 -20.45 -1.19 -12.14
N SER A 81 -20.51 -0.44 -13.24
CA SER A 81 -21.42 -0.66 -14.36
C SER A 81 -20.92 -1.68 -15.37
N ASP A 82 -19.66 -2.13 -15.30
CA ASP A 82 -19.09 -3.08 -16.24
C ASP A 82 -19.74 -4.45 -16.19
N SER A 83 -19.62 -5.18 -17.29
CA SER A 83 -20.16 -6.53 -17.37
C SER A 83 -19.51 -7.45 -16.33
N PRO A 84 -20.25 -8.44 -15.80
CA PRO A 84 -19.71 -9.37 -14.79
C PRO A 84 -18.42 -10.06 -15.22
N MET A 85 -18.24 -10.32 -16.52
CA MET A 85 -17.06 -11.00 -17.04
C MET A 85 -15.81 -10.12 -16.98
N VAL A 86 -15.92 -8.82 -17.20
CA VAL A 86 -14.85 -7.84 -17.06
C VAL A 86 -14.42 -7.78 -15.58
N GLN A 87 -15.39 -7.64 -14.67
CA GLN A 87 -15.12 -7.62 -13.23
C GLN A 87 -14.48 -8.91 -12.70
N VAL A 88 -14.91 -10.09 -13.21
CA VAL A 88 -14.29 -11.38 -12.85
C VAL A 88 -12.84 -11.43 -13.31
N ARG A 89 -12.57 -11.01 -14.56
CA ARG A 89 -11.22 -11.02 -15.13
C ARG A 89 -10.26 -10.15 -14.31
N ALA A 90 -10.69 -8.98 -13.87
CA ALA A 90 -9.89 -8.08 -13.07
C ALA A 90 -9.58 -8.61 -11.66
N ARG A 91 -10.48 -9.41 -11.07
CA ARG A 91 -10.33 -9.96 -9.70
C ARG A 91 -9.65 -11.33 -9.65
N LEU A 92 -9.85 -12.15 -10.68
CA LEU A 92 -9.44 -13.56 -10.69
C LEU A 92 -7.94 -13.77 -10.44
N PRO A 93 -7.00 -13.00 -11.03
CA PRO A 93 -5.57 -13.19 -10.77
C PRO A 93 -5.22 -13.14 -9.29
N TRP A 94 -5.75 -12.15 -8.56
CA TRP A 94 -5.52 -11.98 -7.14
C TRP A 94 -6.15 -13.07 -6.29
N LEU A 95 -7.36 -13.51 -6.64
CA LEU A 95 -8.03 -14.62 -5.97
C LEU A 95 -7.26 -15.93 -6.14
N LEU A 96 -6.66 -16.17 -7.30
CA LEU A 96 -5.84 -17.36 -7.54
C LEU A 96 -4.53 -17.33 -6.76
N ILE A 97 -3.89 -16.17 -6.63
CA ILE A 97 -2.69 -16.01 -5.80
C ILE A 97 -3.05 -16.26 -4.32
N GLY A 98 -4.13 -15.66 -3.83
CA GLY A 98 -4.61 -15.88 -2.47
C GLY A 98 -4.99 -17.35 -2.21
N LEU A 99 -5.64 -18.01 -3.18
CA LEU A 99 -5.95 -19.44 -3.10
C LEU A 99 -4.68 -20.30 -3.01
N ALA A 100 -3.68 -20.00 -3.83
CA ALA A 100 -2.39 -20.72 -3.79
C ALA A 100 -1.69 -20.53 -2.43
N GLY A 101 -1.68 -19.30 -1.89
CA GLY A 101 -1.16 -19.02 -0.54
C GLY A 101 -1.91 -19.78 0.55
N GLY A 102 -3.25 -19.82 0.46
CA GLY A 102 -4.09 -20.58 1.38
C GLY A 102 -3.84 -22.10 1.33
N LEU A 103 -3.62 -22.65 0.14
CA LEU A 103 -3.25 -24.07 -0.04
C LEU A 103 -1.88 -24.38 0.59
N LEU A 104 -0.88 -23.52 0.38
CA LEU A 104 0.43 -23.67 1.03
C LEU A 104 0.31 -23.61 2.55
N SER A 105 -0.45 -22.66 3.07
CA SER A 105 -0.70 -22.55 4.52
C SER A 105 -1.38 -23.80 5.07
N SER A 106 -2.36 -24.36 4.36
CA SER A 106 -3.04 -25.58 4.79
C SER A 106 -2.10 -26.78 4.86
N GLN A 107 -1.15 -26.93 3.92
CA GLN A 107 -0.14 -27.98 3.95
C GLN A 107 0.79 -27.82 5.17
N ILE A 108 1.23 -26.61 5.46
CA ILE A 108 2.06 -26.34 6.65
C ILE A 108 1.30 -26.71 7.92
N ILE A 109 0.03 -26.34 8.04
CA ILE A 109 -0.81 -26.68 9.21
C ILE A 109 -0.97 -28.20 9.34
N ALA A 110 -1.12 -28.92 8.23
CA ALA A 110 -1.26 -30.37 8.23
C ALA A 110 -0.04 -31.10 8.83
N GLU A 111 1.18 -30.57 8.64
CA GLU A 111 2.40 -31.12 9.27
C GLU A 111 2.37 -31.04 10.82
N TYR A 112 1.53 -30.15 11.37
CA TYR A 112 1.37 -29.98 12.82
C TYR A 112 0.07 -30.61 13.36
N GLU A 113 -0.57 -31.51 12.60
CA GLU A 113 -1.83 -32.17 13.00
C GLU A 113 -1.74 -32.84 14.38
N ASP A 114 -0.61 -33.50 14.69
CA ASP A 114 -0.42 -34.15 15.97
C ASP A 114 -0.40 -33.20 17.16
N VAL A 115 0.10 -32.00 16.97
CA VAL A 115 0.05 -30.93 18.00
C VAL A 115 -1.39 -30.46 18.22
N LEU A 116 -2.16 -30.32 17.15
CA LEU A 116 -3.57 -29.95 17.22
C LEU A 116 -4.43 -31.03 17.88
N LYS A 117 -4.05 -32.31 17.80
CA LYS A 117 -4.73 -33.41 18.51
C LYS A 117 -4.56 -33.32 20.02
N ILE A 118 -3.46 -32.71 20.51
CA ILE A 118 -3.22 -32.53 21.96
C ILE A 118 -4.21 -31.50 22.54
N ASP A 119 -4.43 -30.38 21.84
CA ASP A 119 -5.40 -29.38 22.23
C ASP A 119 -6.14 -28.84 20.99
N PRO A 120 -7.26 -29.47 20.61
CA PRO A 120 -8.06 -29.03 19.45
C PRO A 120 -8.62 -27.62 19.56
N THR A 121 -8.69 -27.05 20.78
CA THR A 121 -9.20 -25.67 20.97
C THR A 121 -8.29 -24.62 20.34
N MET A 122 -7.01 -24.93 20.15
CA MET A 122 -6.08 -24.04 19.42
C MET A 122 -6.56 -23.71 18.00
N ALA A 123 -7.26 -24.65 17.34
CA ALA A 123 -7.79 -24.44 15.99
C ALA A 123 -8.81 -23.30 15.92
N PHE A 124 -9.54 -23.01 17.01
CA PHE A 124 -10.53 -21.92 17.05
C PHE A 124 -9.88 -20.54 16.97
N PHE A 125 -8.62 -20.41 17.35
CA PHE A 125 -7.88 -19.16 17.32
C PHE A 125 -7.12 -18.92 15.99
N MET A 126 -6.98 -19.93 15.13
CA MET A 126 -6.30 -19.79 13.84
C MET A 126 -6.93 -18.70 12.96
N PRO A 127 -8.26 -18.64 12.79
CA PRO A 127 -8.88 -17.58 12.00
C PRO A 127 -8.64 -16.17 12.57
N LEU A 128 -8.65 -16.03 13.91
CA LEU A 128 -8.36 -14.76 14.58
C LEU A 128 -6.92 -14.32 14.33
N ILE A 129 -5.96 -15.23 14.46
CA ILE A 129 -4.54 -14.93 14.24
C ILE A 129 -4.30 -14.57 12.78
N ALA A 130 -4.86 -15.35 11.82
CA ALA A 130 -4.72 -15.09 10.40
C ALA A 130 -5.34 -13.75 9.98
N ALA A 131 -6.57 -13.45 10.45
CA ALA A 131 -7.22 -12.17 10.16
C ALA A 131 -6.45 -10.99 10.74
N THR A 132 -5.90 -11.13 11.96
CA THR A 132 -5.09 -10.06 12.58
C THR A 132 -3.78 -9.86 11.81
N ALA A 133 -3.12 -10.93 11.36
CA ALA A 133 -1.94 -10.85 10.51
C ALA A 133 -2.21 -10.06 9.23
N GLY A 134 -3.25 -10.45 8.48
CA GLY A 134 -3.64 -9.77 7.25
C GLY A 134 -3.95 -8.29 7.47
N ASN A 135 -4.71 -7.97 8.51
CA ASN A 135 -5.02 -6.56 8.83
C ASN A 135 -3.77 -5.74 9.14
N VAL A 136 -2.85 -6.27 9.96
CA VAL A 136 -1.61 -5.57 10.31
C VAL A 136 -0.73 -5.40 9.07
N GLY A 137 -0.59 -6.43 8.27
CA GLY A 137 0.19 -6.37 7.05
C GLY A 137 -0.34 -5.33 6.06
N VAL A 138 -1.64 -5.34 5.78
CA VAL A 138 -2.30 -4.34 4.92
C VAL A 138 -2.13 -2.93 5.47
N GLN A 139 -2.29 -2.71 6.78
CA GLN A 139 -2.09 -1.39 7.39
C GLN A 139 -0.66 -0.89 7.24
N SER A 140 0.34 -1.75 7.51
CA SER A 140 1.75 -1.38 7.37
C SER A 140 2.11 -1.10 5.90
N SER A 141 1.62 -1.93 4.98
CA SER A 141 1.82 -1.75 3.54
C SER A 141 1.19 -0.45 3.03
N ALA A 142 -0.06 -0.16 3.40
CA ALA A 142 -0.77 1.04 2.99
C ALA A 142 -0.05 2.33 3.43
N ILE A 143 0.49 2.35 4.66
CA ILE A 143 1.28 3.49 5.17
C ILE A 143 2.56 3.69 4.32
N VAL A 144 3.20 2.59 3.91
CA VAL A 144 4.39 2.65 3.06
C VAL A 144 4.05 3.17 1.68
N VAL A 145 3.06 2.58 1.02
CA VAL A 145 2.62 2.97 -0.33
C VAL A 145 2.21 4.44 -0.35
N GLN A 146 1.37 4.86 0.61
CA GLN A 146 0.96 6.27 0.73
C GLN A 146 2.15 7.21 0.95
N GLY A 147 3.13 6.80 1.76
CA GLY A 147 4.31 7.62 2.01
C GLY A 147 5.23 7.74 0.80
N LEU A 148 5.27 6.72 -0.05
CA LEU A 148 5.99 6.72 -1.32
C LEU A 148 5.30 7.65 -2.33
N ALA A 149 4.02 7.50 -2.54
CA ALA A 149 3.22 8.35 -3.43
C ALA A 149 3.27 9.83 -2.99
N GLY A 150 3.28 10.10 -1.69
CA GLY A 150 3.38 11.45 -1.14
C GLY A 150 4.78 12.07 -1.10
N GLY A 151 5.83 11.36 -1.57
CA GLY A 151 7.23 11.82 -1.54
C GLY A 151 7.80 12.02 -0.12
N THR A 152 7.08 11.60 0.92
CA THR A 152 7.52 11.74 2.32
C THR A 152 8.60 10.74 2.70
N MET A 153 8.92 9.85 1.77
CA MET A 153 9.90 8.79 1.96
C MET A 153 11.22 9.00 1.23
N ASP A 154 11.34 10.06 0.45
CA ASP A 154 12.55 10.38 -0.28
C ASP A 154 13.70 10.64 0.70
N GLY A 155 14.80 9.87 0.54
CA GLY A 155 15.98 9.98 1.38
C GLY A 155 15.89 9.35 2.78
N VAL A 156 14.79 8.67 3.14
CA VAL A 156 14.68 7.95 4.42
C VAL A 156 15.38 6.59 4.32
N ASP A 157 16.36 6.37 5.21
CA ASP A 157 17.05 5.09 5.28
C ASP A 157 16.12 3.93 5.67
N LEU A 158 16.23 2.81 4.93
CA LEU A 158 15.43 1.59 5.12
C LEU A 158 15.47 1.09 6.58
N PHE A 159 16.66 1.13 7.21
CA PHE A 159 16.81 0.65 8.57
C PHE A 159 16.05 1.51 9.59
N SER A 160 16.11 2.83 9.44
CA SER A 160 15.38 3.76 10.30
C SER A 160 13.87 3.55 10.20
N ARG A 161 13.39 3.21 9.01
CA ARG A 161 11.99 2.94 8.75
C ARG A 161 11.54 1.63 9.38
N LEU A 162 12.27 0.53 9.14
CA LEU A 162 11.98 -0.77 9.76
C LEU A 162 12.03 -0.69 11.28
N TRP A 163 12.96 0.09 11.84
CA TRP A 163 13.04 0.31 13.28
C TRP A 163 11.84 1.07 13.83
N ARG A 164 11.35 2.07 13.08
CA ARG A 164 10.12 2.79 13.45
C ARG A 164 8.90 1.87 13.42
N GLU A 165 8.77 1.08 12.37
CA GLU A 165 7.69 0.11 12.21
C GLU A 165 7.72 -0.95 13.30
N LEU A 166 8.91 -1.50 13.62
CA LEU A 166 9.08 -2.48 14.69
C LEU A 166 8.59 -1.95 16.04
N ARG A 167 8.82 -0.66 16.34
CA ARG A 167 8.31 -0.07 17.58
C ARG A 167 6.79 0.04 17.60
N VAL A 168 6.17 0.39 16.48
CA VAL A 168 4.72 0.45 16.36
C VAL A 168 4.14 -0.96 16.48
N ALA A 169 4.71 -1.93 15.75
CA ALA A 169 4.31 -3.33 15.81
C ALA A 169 4.45 -3.91 17.21
N PHE A 170 5.54 -3.59 17.93
CA PHE A 170 5.75 -4.07 19.29
C PHE A 170 4.66 -3.58 20.24
N VAL A 171 4.31 -2.30 20.20
CA VAL A 171 3.24 -1.75 21.05
C VAL A 171 1.89 -2.40 20.70
N SER A 172 1.57 -2.52 19.42
CA SER A 172 0.34 -3.17 18.95
C SER A 172 0.29 -4.65 19.36
N ALA A 173 1.40 -5.36 19.20
CA ALA A 173 1.52 -6.76 19.58
C ALA A 173 1.32 -6.98 21.10
N VAL A 174 1.93 -6.12 21.93
CA VAL A 174 1.74 -6.18 23.39
C VAL A 174 0.28 -5.95 23.75
N VAL A 175 -0.36 -4.91 23.21
CA VAL A 175 -1.75 -4.57 23.52
C VAL A 175 -2.70 -5.70 23.10
N CYS A 176 -2.57 -6.20 21.85
CA CYS A 176 -3.44 -7.27 21.35
C CYS A 176 -3.21 -8.60 22.09
N SER A 177 -1.96 -8.93 22.41
CA SER A 177 -1.63 -10.16 23.13
C SER A 177 -2.12 -10.13 24.58
N LEU A 178 -2.01 -9.00 25.24
CA LEU A 178 -2.58 -8.85 26.59
C LEU A 178 -4.10 -8.90 26.58
N LEU A 179 -4.72 -8.32 25.54
CA LEU A 179 -6.18 -8.36 25.42
C LEU A 179 -6.68 -9.80 25.25
N ILE A 180 -6.09 -10.58 24.32
CA ILE A 180 -6.50 -11.97 24.10
C ILE A 180 -6.21 -12.84 25.34
N PHE A 181 -5.09 -12.59 26.03
CA PHE A 181 -4.78 -13.26 27.27
C PHE A 181 -5.86 -12.99 28.35
N ALA A 182 -6.27 -11.72 28.52
CA ALA A 182 -7.29 -11.34 29.46
C ALA A 182 -8.66 -11.97 29.12
N VAL A 183 -9.01 -12.03 27.84
CA VAL A 183 -10.24 -12.69 27.37
C VAL A 183 -10.20 -14.18 27.68
N ASN A 184 -9.12 -14.89 27.34
CA ASN A 184 -9.00 -16.31 27.63
C ASN A 184 -9.03 -16.61 29.14
N PHE A 185 -8.40 -15.74 29.94
CA PHE A 185 -8.45 -15.85 31.40
C PHE A 185 -9.87 -15.67 31.93
N ALA A 186 -10.63 -14.70 31.40
CA ALA A 186 -12.02 -14.46 31.80
C ALA A 186 -12.95 -15.61 31.37
N LEU A 187 -12.67 -16.28 30.25
CA LEU A 187 -13.40 -17.45 29.77
C LEU A 187 -13.00 -18.75 30.50
N GLN A 188 -12.05 -18.67 31.42
CA GLN A 188 -11.52 -19.81 32.19
C GLN A 188 -10.85 -20.88 31.31
N GLU A 189 -10.28 -20.46 30.18
CA GLU A 189 -9.48 -21.33 29.34
C GLU A 189 -8.19 -21.77 30.04
N SER A 190 -7.57 -22.84 29.53
CA SER A 190 -6.32 -23.34 30.10
C SER A 190 -5.23 -22.28 30.02
N GLN A 191 -4.35 -22.24 31.03
CA GLN A 191 -3.21 -21.31 31.02
C GLN A 191 -2.29 -21.59 29.83
N ALA A 192 -2.08 -22.87 29.48
CA ALA A 192 -1.28 -23.25 28.33
C ALA A 192 -1.82 -22.66 27.02
N LEU A 193 -3.14 -22.77 26.78
CA LEU A 193 -3.80 -22.19 25.62
C LEU A 193 -3.66 -20.66 25.60
N SER A 194 -3.92 -20.02 26.75
CA SER A 194 -3.84 -18.54 26.87
C SER A 194 -2.43 -18.02 26.53
N TYR A 195 -1.38 -18.66 27.03
CA TYR A 195 -0.01 -18.29 26.70
C TYR A 195 0.32 -18.57 25.23
N THR A 196 -0.04 -19.74 24.72
CA THR A 196 0.26 -20.12 23.33
C THR A 196 -0.36 -19.17 22.33
N VAL A 197 -1.66 -18.88 22.48
CA VAL A 197 -2.38 -17.96 21.59
C VAL A 197 -1.82 -16.55 21.68
N SER A 198 -1.51 -16.05 22.90
CA SER A 198 -0.96 -14.72 23.09
C SER A 198 0.43 -14.55 22.48
N ILE A 199 1.30 -15.55 22.63
CA ILE A 199 2.65 -15.52 22.03
C ILE A 199 2.55 -15.65 20.52
N ALA A 200 1.67 -16.50 19.99
CA ALA A 200 1.43 -16.63 18.56
C ALA A 200 0.95 -15.32 17.96
N LEU A 201 -0.04 -14.67 18.59
CA LEU A 201 -0.56 -13.39 18.14
C LEU A 201 0.51 -12.29 18.18
N PHE A 202 1.30 -12.22 19.25
CA PHE A 202 2.43 -11.30 19.35
C PHE A 202 3.42 -11.48 18.19
N SER A 203 3.85 -12.72 17.95
CA SER A 203 4.82 -13.05 16.91
C SER A 203 4.32 -12.73 15.51
N VAL A 204 3.05 -13.03 15.25
CA VAL A 204 2.39 -12.78 13.96
C VAL A 204 2.27 -11.29 13.68
N ILE A 205 1.87 -10.46 14.66
CA ILE A 205 1.78 -9.01 14.48
C ILE A 205 3.14 -8.41 14.12
N ILE A 206 4.21 -8.81 14.82
CA ILE A 206 5.56 -8.34 14.49
C ILE A 206 5.96 -8.75 13.07
N THR A 207 5.75 -10.00 12.72
CA THR A 207 6.14 -10.55 11.42
C THR A 207 5.35 -9.90 10.29
N ALA A 208 4.01 -9.83 10.42
CA ALA A 208 3.15 -9.22 9.43
C ALA A 208 3.46 -7.75 9.19
N SER A 209 3.73 -6.97 10.25
CA SER A 209 4.10 -5.57 10.12
C SER A 209 5.43 -5.39 9.38
N LEU A 210 6.43 -6.22 9.67
CA LEU A 210 7.71 -6.18 8.97
C LEU A 210 7.58 -6.55 7.49
N PHE A 211 6.83 -7.60 7.17
CA PHE A 211 6.57 -7.97 5.77
C PHE A 211 5.75 -6.91 5.04
N GLY A 212 4.69 -6.38 5.65
CA GLY A 212 3.89 -5.31 5.10
C GLY A 212 4.69 -4.05 4.78
N THR A 213 5.75 -3.77 5.56
CA THR A 213 6.67 -2.66 5.27
C THR A 213 7.71 -3.02 4.22
N LEU A 214 8.25 -4.23 4.26
CA LEU A 214 9.37 -4.64 3.43
C LEU A 214 8.96 -4.89 1.98
N ILE A 215 7.80 -5.52 1.75
CA ILE A 215 7.35 -5.92 0.42
C ILE A 215 7.19 -4.72 -0.53
N PRO A 216 6.47 -3.62 -0.20
CA PRO A 216 6.37 -2.46 -1.08
C PRO A 216 7.74 -1.85 -1.41
N LEU A 217 8.64 -1.78 -0.42
CA LEU A 217 9.99 -1.24 -0.61
C LEU A 217 10.86 -2.12 -1.51
N LEU A 218 10.62 -3.42 -1.53
CA LEU A 218 11.29 -4.35 -2.46
C LEU A 218 10.71 -4.22 -3.87
N LEU A 219 9.39 -4.07 -4.02
CA LEU A 219 8.75 -3.92 -5.33
C LEU A 219 9.26 -2.70 -6.07
N ILE A 220 9.42 -1.55 -5.41
CA ILE A 220 10.01 -0.35 -6.02
C ILE A 220 11.43 -0.61 -6.53
N ARG A 221 12.25 -1.36 -5.80
CA ARG A 221 13.60 -1.70 -6.26
C ARG A 221 13.62 -2.61 -7.48
N LEU A 222 12.51 -3.27 -7.76
CA LEU A 222 12.31 -4.14 -8.92
C LEU A 222 11.54 -3.45 -10.04
N ASP A 223 11.32 -2.12 -9.96
CA ASP A 223 10.50 -1.33 -10.88
C ASP A 223 9.06 -1.87 -11.02
N ILE A 224 8.52 -2.42 -9.93
CA ILE A 224 7.14 -2.91 -9.83
C ILE A 224 6.34 -1.94 -8.97
N ASP A 225 5.10 -1.68 -9.37
CA ASP A 225 4.21 -0.78 -8.63
C ASP A 225 4.01 -1.25 -7.18
N PRO A 226 4.34 -0.42 -6.18
CA PRO A 226 4.19 -0.76 -4.77
C PRO A 226 2.73 -0.92 -4.33
N ALA A 227 1.76 -0.37 -5.06
CA ALA A 227 0.33 -0.54 -4.77
C ALA A 227 -0.09 -2.02 -4.83
N LEU A 228 0.60 -2.82 -5.64
CA LEU A 228 0.43 -4.27 -5.71
C LEU A 228 0.79 -5.00 -4.40
N ALA A 229 1.51 -4.37 -3.49
CA ALA A 229 1.95 -5.00 -2.23
C ALA A 229 0.84 -5.15 -1.19
N THR A 230 -0.30 -4.49 -1.36
CA THR A 230 -1.35 -4.44 -0.33
C THR A 230 -2.35 -5.59 -0.38
N GLY A 231 -2.31 -6.39 -1.41
CA GLY A 231 -3.23 -7.51 -1.60
C GLY A 231 -2.71 -8.84 -1.01
N PRO A 232 -2.75 -9.93 -1.77
CA PRO A 232 -2.44 -11.30 -1.31
C PRO A 232 -0.98 -11.53 -0.89
N PHE A 233 -0.08 -10.57 -1.09
CA PHE A 233 1.33 -10.69 -0.71
C PHE A 233 1.60 -10.34 0.77
N VAL A 234 0.63 -9.81 1.46
CA VAL A 234 0.67 -9.45 2.87
C VAL A 234 -0.33 -10.27 3.68
#